data_5430458d0d4b9026df2d7e6a57ad7729
#
_entry.id   5430458d0d4b9026df2d7e6a57ad7729
#
_cell.length_a   1.000
_cell.length_b   1.000
_cell.length_c   1.000
_cell.angle_alpha   90.00
_cell.angle_beta   90.00
_cell.angle_gamma   90.00
#
_symmetry.space_group_name_H-M   'P 1'
#
loop_
_entity.id
_entity.type
_entity.pdbx_description
1 polymer ?
#
loop_
_entity_poly.entity_id
_entity_poly.type
_entity_poly.pdbx_seq_one_letter_code
_entity_poly.pdbx_strand_id
1 'polypeptide(L)'
;MAAKKKGKKVADKKTTTRKIPAVKKQMTKTEILNEIAGNTELSKKQVSSVFDELAILIERHIKKRSPGKFVFPGLLKIEVKHKPATKARKGTNPFTGEENFVFKAKPACRAVKISPLKKVKEMVG
;
A
#
# COMPACT_ATOMS: atom_id res chain seq x y z
N MET A 1 46.07 14.94 7.01
CA MET A 1 45.83 13.51 7.27
C MET A 1 44.41 13.16 6.85
N ALA A 2 44.26 12.38 5.79
CA ALA A 2 42.96 12.00 5.29
C ALA A 2 42.40 10.81 6.10
N ALA A 3 41.30 10.99 6.80
CA ALA A 3 40.60 9.90 7.44
C ALA A 3 39.91 9.04 6.39
N LYS A 4 40.38 7.83 6.16
CA LYS A 4 39.69 6.82 5.35
C LYS A 4 38.39 6.46 6.05
N LYS A 5 37.26 6.92 5.52
CA LYS A 5 35.95 6.37 5.85
C LYS A 5 35.92 4.92 5.33
N LYS A 6 36.04 3.96 6.23
CA LYS A 6 35.69 2.57 5.94
C LYS A 6 34.21 2.51 5.60
N GLY A 7 33.88 2.32 4.33
CA GLY A 7 32.54 2.02 3.93
C GLY A 7 32.10 0.73 4.61
N LYS A 8 31.07 0.79 5.44
CA LYS A 8 30.38 -0.40 5.94
C LYS A 8 29.85 -1.14 4.73
N LYS A 9 30.47 -2.25 4.39
CA LYS A 9 29.86 -3.24 3.49
C LYS A 9 28.54 -3.65 4.11
N VAL A 10 27.46 -3.26 3.46
CA VAL A 10 26.15 -3.83 3.75
C VAL A 10 26.25 -5.29 3.31
N ALA A 11 26.26 -6.19 4.27
CA ALA A 11 26.24 -7.61 3.97
C ALA A 11 24.94 -7.90 3.20
N ASP A 12 25.09 -8.36 1.96
CA ASP A 12 23.99 -8.92 1.19
C ASP A 12 23.34 -10.02 2.04
N LYS A 13 22.16 -9.73 2.55
CA LYS A 13 21.34 -10.76 3.17
C LYS A 13 21.02 -11.78 2.09
N LYS A 14 21.71 -12.90 2.12
CA LYS A 14 21.32 -14.10 1.38
C LYS A 14 19.83 -14.30 1.58
N THR A 15 19.08 -14.20 0.53
CA THR A 15 17.69 -14.63 0.47
C THR A 15 17.69 -16.14 0.65
N THR A 16 17.73 -16.56 1.89
CA THR A 16 17.47 -17.94 2.25
C THR A 16 16.04 -18.23 1.80
N THR A 17 15.90 -19.18 0.89
CA THR A 17 14.62 -19.75 0.47
C THR A 17 13.97 -20.39 1.70
N ARG A 18 13.29 -19.59 2.49
CA ARG A 18 12.49 -20.09 3.62
C ARG A 18 11.26 -20.80 3.06
N LYS A 19 10.98 -22.00 3.54
CA LYS A 19 9.66 -22.60 3.32
C LYS A 19 8.61 -21.68 3.92
N ILE A 20 7.73 -21.16 3.08
CA ILE A 20 6.67 -20.24 3.49
C ILE A 20 5.37 -21.05 3.58
N PRO A 21 4.97 -21.49 4.78
CA PRO A 21 3.71 -22.22 4.94
C PRO A 21 2.53 -21.27 4.73
N ALA A 22 1.47 -21.79 4.14
CA ALA A 22 0.24 -21.04 3.97
C ALA A 22 -0.44 -20.78 5.32
N VAL A 23 -0.90 -19.56 5.53
CA VAL A 23 -1.64 -19.15 6.73
C VAL A 23 -3.11 -19.53 6.56
N LYS A 24 -3.65 -20.33 7.46
CA LYS A 24 -5.04 -20.80 7.41
C LYS A 24 -6.07 -19.74 7.82
N LYS A 25 -5.67 -18.79 8.64
CA LYS A 25 -6.53 -17.71 9.14
C LYS A 25 -5.88 -16.36 8.89
N GLN A 26 -6.70 -15.35 8.69
CA GLN A 26 -6.21 -13.98 8.61
C GLN A 26 -5.51 -13.59 9.92
N MET A 27 -4.28 -13.14 9.81
CA MET A 27 -3.49 -12.69 10.95
C MET A 27 -3.93 -11.30 11.41
N THR A 28 -3.97 -11.11 12.71
CA THR A 28 -4.20 -9.80 13.32
C THR A 28 -2.94 -8.92 13.21
N LYS A 29 -3.12 -7.61 13.38
CA LYS A 29 -1.97 -6.66 13.37
C LYS A 29 -0.86 -7.11 14.33
N THR A 30 -1.24 -7.56 15.53
CA THR A 30 -0.28 -8.01 16.56
C THR A 30 0.48 -9.26 16.14
N GLU A 31 -0.19 -10.22 15.54
CA GLU A 31 0.44 -11.45 15.03
C GLU A 31 1.41 -11.16 13.90
N ILE A 32 1.03 -10.28 12.97
CA ILE A 32 1.91 -9.82 11.88
C ILE A 32 3.17 -9.18 12.44
N LEU A 33 3.04 -8.28 13.41
CA LEU A 33 4.18 -7.61 14.03
C LEU A 33 5.10 -8.61 14.76
N ASN A 34 4.52 -9.57 15.47
CA ASN A 34 5.27 -10.60 16.19
C ASN A 34 6.04 -11.53 15.23
N GLU A 35 5.40 -11.94 14.14
CA GLU A 35 6.04 -12.80 13.15
C GLU A 35 7.18 -12.08 12.42
N ILE A 36 6.97 -10.85 12.01
CA ILE A 36 8.03 -10.03 11.40
C ILE A 36 9.18 -9.81 12.39
N ALA A 37 8.87 -9.50 13.64
CA ALA A 37 9.87 -9.32 14.68
C ALA A 37 10.71 -10.59 14.90
N GLY A 38 10.09 -11.76 14.96
CA GLY A 38 10.77 -13.03 15.07
C GLY A 38 11.66 -13.36 13.87
N ASN A 39 11.20 -13.08 12.67
CA ASN A 39 11.93 -13.37 11.42
C ASN A 39 13.08 -12.41 11.13
N THR A 40 12.99 -11.19 11.63
CA THR A 40 13.99 -10.13 11.40
C THR A 40 14.92 -9.87 12.57
N GLU A 41 14.74 -10.58 13.68
CA GLU A 41 15.49 -10.39 14.93
C GLU A 41 15.37 -8.97 15.50
N LEU A 42 14.26 -8.31 15.21
CA LEU A 42 13.92 -6.99 15.73
C LEU A 42 12.91 -7.10 16.87
N SER A 43 12.88 -6.08 17.72
CA SER A 43 11.83 -5.99 18.74
C SER A 43 10.50 -5.59 18.10
N LYS A 44 9.38 -5.97 18.71
CA LYS A 44 8.04 -5.58 18.28
C LYS A 44 7.87 -4.05 18.18
N LYS A 45 8.49 -3.30 19.09
CA LYS A 45 8.50 -1.83 19.06
C LYS A 45 9.20 -1.28 17.82
N GLN A 46 10.35 -1.86 17.47
CA GLN A 46 11.09 -1.46 16.27
C GLN A 46 10.31 -1.73 15.00
N VAL A 47 9.66 -2.88 14.91
CA VAL A 47 8.79 -3.22 13.77
C VAL A 47 7.61 -2.26 13.69
N SER A 48 6.96 -1.95 14.80
CA SER A 48 5.87 -0.96 14.83
C SER A 48 6.32 0.41 14.36
N SER A 49 7.51 0.87 14.80
CA SER A 49 8.09 2.14 14.35
C SER A 49 8.34 2.16 12.84
N VAL A 50 8.81 1.05 12.27
CA VAL A 50 9.00 0.93 10.82
C VAL A 50 7.67 1.07 10.07
N PHE A 51 6.60 0.45 10.55
CA PHE A 51 5.28 0.58 9.96
C PHE A 51 4.72 2.01 10.07
N ASP A 52 4.94 2.68 11.18
CA ASP A 52 4.50 4.06 11.38
C ASP A 52 5.23 5.02 10.43
N GLU A 53 6.53 4.86 10.27
CA GLU A 53 7.32 5.62 9.28
C GLU A 53 6.88 5.34 7.84
N LEU A 54 6.56 4.09 7.54
CA LEU A 54 6.03 3.71 6.23
C LEU A 54 4.69 4.40 5.95
N ALA A 55 3.81 4.47 6.94
CA ALA A 55 2.54 5.17 6.83
C ALA A 55 2.73 6.66 6.55
N ILE A 56 3.67 7.29 7.24
CA ILE A 56 4.04 8.71 7.01
C ILE A 56 4.59 8.92 5.59
N LEU A 57 5.43 8.03 5.10
CA LEU A 57 5.95 8.09 3.74
C LEU A 57 4.84 7.97 2.70
N ILE A 58 3.90 7.07 2.89
CA ILE A 58 2.74 6.91 2.01
C ILE A 58 1.90 8.19 2.03
N GLU A 59 1.61 8.75 3.20
CA GLU A 59 0.87 10.01 3.33
C GLU A 59 1.55 11.15 2.56
N ARG A 60 2.86 11.28 2.69
CA ARG A 60 3.64 12.31 1.99
C ARG A 60 3.57 12.19 0.47
N HIS A 61 3.42 10.98 -0.06
CA HIS A 61 3.32 10.74 -1.51
C HIS A 61 1.91 10.91 -2.07
N ILE A 62 0.88 10.74 -1.24
CA ILE A 62 -0.52 10.84 -1.68
C ILE A 62 -1.21 12.16 -1.31
N LYS A 63 -0.58 12.99 -0.50
CA LYS A 63 -1.11 14.29 -0.08
C LYS A 63 -1.31 15.25 -1.27
N LYS A 64 -2.10 16.29 -1.09
CA LYS A 64 -2.23 17.37 -2.08
C LYS A 64 -0.85 17.93 -2.45
N ARG A 65 -0.64 18.25 -3.72
CA ARG A 65 0.64 18.73 -4.28
C ARG A 65 1.78 17.70 -4.28
N SER A 66 1.50 16.45 -3.94
CA SER A 66 2.46 15.35 -4.06
C SER A 66 2.31 14.66 -5.42
N PRO A 67 3.30 13.81 -5.83
CA PRO A 67 3.20 13.07 -7.10
C PRO A 67 1.93 12.22 -7.23
N GLY A 68 1.28 11.88 -6.11
CA GLY A 68 0.10 11.04 -6.10
C GLY A 68 0.37 9.58 -6.45
N LYS A 69 1.60 9.14 -6.28
CA LYS A 69 2.02 7.79 -6.63
C LYS A 69 3.09 7.32 -5.65
N PHE A 70 2.88 6.16 -5.08
CA PHE A 70 3.83 5.50 -4.21
C PHE A 70 3.96 4.03 -4.60
N VAL A 71 5.18 3.59 -4.79
CA VAL A 71 5.47 2.18 -5.09
C VAL A 71 6.08 1.54 -3.86
N PHE A 72 5.35 0.60 -3.28
CA PHE A 72 5.90 -0.26 -2.23
C PHE A 72 6.79 -1.31 -2.88
N PRO A 73 8.09 -1.33 -2.55
CA PRO A 73 9.05 -2.16 -3.28
C PRO A 73 8.65 -3.64 -3.37
N GLY A 74 8.46 -4.10 -4.59
CA GLY A 74 8.17 -5.50 -4.89
C GLY A 74 6.77 -6.00 -4.53
N LEU A 75 5.90 -5.20 -3.93
CA LEU A 75 4.60 -5.65 -3.43
C LEU A 75 3.43 -4.97 -4.13
N LEU A 76 3.28 -3.67 -3.98
CA LEU A 76 2.11 -2.97 -4.48
C LEU A 76 2.45 -1.54 -4.90
N LYS A 77 1.50 -0.95 -5.62
CA LYS A 77 1.56 0.42 -6.10
C LYS A 77 0.30 1.15 -5.66
N ILE A 78 0.47 2.30 -5.04
CA ILE A 78 -0.61 3.17 -4.61
C ILE A 78 -0.65 4.39 -5.54
N GLU A 79 -1.78 4.64 -6.16
CA GLU A 79 -2.00 5.78 -7.04
C GLU A 79 -3.20 6.59 -6.59
N VAL A 80 -3.08 7.90 -6.66
CA VAL A 80 -4.20 8.79 -6.45
C VAL A 80 -4.82 9.14 -7.80
N LYS A 81 -6.07 8.80 -7.99
CA LYS A 81 -6.84 9.17 -9.17
C LYS A 81 -7.75 10.36 -8.85
N HIS A 82 -7.68 11.36 -9.69
CA HIS A 82 -8.62 12.46 -9.65
C HIS A 82 -9.90 12.07 -10.39
N LYS A 83 -10.99 12.06 -9.68
CA LYS A 83 -12.32 11.92 -10.28
C LYS A 83 -12.88 13.32 -10.51
N PRO A 84 -13.16 13.71 -11.78
CA PRO A 84 -13.77 15.00 -12.06
C PRO A 84 -15.16 15.10 -11.45
N ALA A 85 -15.61 16.32 -11.20
CA ALA A 85 -16.98 16.57 -10.79
C ALA A 85 -17.95 16.10 -11.88
N THR A 86 -18.98 15.38 -11.49
CA THR A 86 -20.06 14.97 -12.39
C THR A 86 -21.28 15.85 -12.16
N LYS A 87 -21.85 16.35 -13.27
CA LYS A 87 -23.11 17.09 -13.20
C LYS A 87 -24.27 16.15 -12.92
N ALA A 88 -25.35 16.68 -12.33
CA ALA A 88 -26.60 15.94 -12.22
C ALA A 88 -27.07 15.51 -13.62
N ARG A 89 -27.46 14.24 -13.75
CA ARG A 89 -27.94 13.67 -15.01
C ARG A 89 -29.23 12.87 -14.77
N LYS A 90 -30.09 12.88 -15.76
CA LYS A 90 -31.25 11.98 -15.78
C LYS A 90 -30.84 10.63 -16.36
N GLY A 91 -31.32 9.56 -15.76
CA GLY A 91 -31.07 8.22 -16.24
C GLY A 91 -32.10 7.26 -15.68
N THR A 92 -32.04 6.01 -16.10
CA THR A 92 -32.91 4.95 -15.60
C THR A 92 -32.31 4.30 -14.35
N ASN A 93 -33.08 4.17 -13.28
CA ASN A 93 -32.63 3.46 -12.08
C ASN A 93 -32.64 1.95 -12.37
N PRO A 94 -31.47 1.27 -12.33
CA PRO A 94 -31.38 -0.16 -12.64
C PRO A 94 -32.08 -1.04 -11.59
N PHE A 95 -32.36 -0.54 -10.40
CA PHE A 95 -32.99 -1.31 -9.32
C PHE A 95 -34.51 -1.23 -9.34
N THR A 96 -35.08 -0.06 -9.68
CA THR A 96 -36.52 0.17 -9.68
C THR A 96 -37.13 0.30 -11.07
N GLY A 97 -36.30 0.43 -12.11
CA GLY A 97 -36.77 0.63 -13.49
C GLY A 97 -37.39 2.00 -13.75
N GLU A 98 -37.32 2.94 -12.79
CA GLU A 98 -37.84 4.29 -12.98
C GLU A 98 -37.07 5.04 -14.05
N GLU A 99 -37.79 5.47 -15.08
CA GLU A 99 -37.28 6.42 -16.06
C GLU A 99 -37.25 7.82 -15.43
N ASN A 100 -36.30 8.64 -15.86
CA ASN A 100 -36.09 9.99 -15.31
C ASN A 100 -35.59 10.06 -13.87
N PHE A 101 -34.90 9.05 -13.38
CA PHE A 101 -34.20 9.13 -12.11
C PHE A 101 -33.04 10.16 -12.22
N VAL A 102 -33.02 11.13 -11.31
CA VAL A 102 -31.98 12.15 -11.29
C VAL A 102 -30.81 11.68 -10.43
N PHE A 103 -29.68 11.40 -11.08
CA PHE A 103 -28.42 11.16 -10.36
C PHE A 103 -27.87 12.50 -9.88
N LYS A 104 -27.68 12.62 -8.58
CA LYS A 104 -27.16 13.86 -7.97
C LYS A 104 -25.77 14.20 -8.49
N ALA A 105 -25.48 15.49 -8.67
CA ALA A 105 -24.15 15.97 -8.95
C ALA A 105 -23.18 15.55 -7.84
N LYS A 106 -22.00 15.09 -8.24
CA LYS A 106 -20.93 14.73 -7.30
C LYS A 106 -19.77 15.71 -7.48
N PRO A 107 -19.22 16.25 -6.37
CA PRO A 107 -18.04 17.12 -6.46
C PRO A 107 -16.82 16.32 -6.93
N ALA A 108 -15.83 17.02 -7.45
CA ALA A 108 -14.54 16.42 -7.77
C ALA A 108 -13.92 15.83 -6.49
N CYS A 109 -13.42 14.61 -6.58
CA CYS A 109 -12.78 13.94 -5.45
C CYS A 109 -11.50 13.23 -5.87
N ARG A 110 -10.66 12.95 -4.89
CA ARG A 110 -9.45 12.16 -5.06
C ARG A 110 -9.70 10.77 -4.50
N ALA A 111 -9.44 9.74 -5.30
CA ALA A 111 -9.57 8.36 -4.89
C ALA A 111 -8.21 7.68 -4.90
N VAL A 112 -7.97 6.84 -3.90
CA VAL A 112 -6.76 6.02 -3.82
C VAL A 112 -7.02 4.68 -4.51
N LYS A 113 -6.16 4.33 -5.45
CA LYS A 113 -6.17 3.03 -6.11
C LYS A 113 -4.91 2.27 -5.74
N ILE A 114 -5.07 1.05 -5.25
CA ILE A 114 -3.98 0.15 -4.92
C ILE A 114 -3.94 -0.96 -5.97
N SER A 115 -2.81 -1.11 -6.63
CA SER A 115 -2.60 -2.15 -7.65
C SER A 115 -1.46 -3.07 -7.23
N PRO A 116 -1.64 -4.40 -7.28
CA PRO A 116 -0.57 -5.33 -6.97
C PRO A 116 0.51 -5.28 -8.05
N LEU A 117 1.75 -5.44 -7.64
CA LEU A 117 2.87 -5.61 -8.56
C LEU A 117 3.01 -7.08 -9.00
N LYS A 118 3.80 -7.30 -10.03
CA LYS A 118 4.04 -8.63 -10.60
C LYS A 118 4.41 -9.68 -9.54
N LYS A 119 5.27 -9.32 -8.62
CA LYS A 119 5.72 -10.22 -7.54
C LYS A 119 4.57 -10.74 -6.67
N VAL A 120 3.61 -9.88 -6.31
CA VAL A 120 2.43 -10.30 -5.55
C VAL A 120 1.52 -11.19 -6.38
N LYS A 121 1.38 -10.91 -7.67
CA LYS A 121 0.60 -11.76 -8.59
C LYS A 121 1.21 -13.16 -8.74
N GLU A 122 2.53 -13.24 -8.77
CA GLU A 122 3.26 -14.51 -8.82
C GLU A 122 3.11 -15.33 -7.54
N MET A 123 2.98 -14.68 -6.37
CA MET A 123 2.75 -15.35 -5.09
C MET A 123 1.40 -16.08 -5.01
N VAL A 124 0.42 -15.64 -5.77
CA VAL A 124 -0.91 -16.25 -5.79
C VAL A 124 -0.94 -17.52 -6.64
N GLY A 125 -0.05 -17.60 -7.58
CA GLY A 125 0.06 -18.77 -8.46
C GLY A 125 -0.25 -18.49 -9.91
#